data_97f12a1fd810c040cfc561efb89ee15b
#
_entry.id   97f12a1fd810c040cfc561efb89ee15b
#
_cell.length_a   1.000
_cell.length_b   1.000
_cell.length_c   1.000
_cell.angle_alpha   90.00
_cell.angle_beta   90.00
_cell.angle_gamma   90.00
#
_symmetry.space_group_name_H-M   'P 1'
#
loop_
_entity.id
_entity.type
_entity.pdbx_description
1 polymer ?
#
loop_
_entity_poly.entity_id
_entity_poly.type
_entity_poly.pdbx_seq_one_letter_code
_entity_poly.pdbx_strand_id
1 'polypeptide(L)'
;MAEICEERRIICQMFSGMQNDRADKEVAEMSKIEVNEKRTVDEFQELTAIDAPSFGERQMADRLIPKLKELGFEVEEDNAGEHFGGNAGNLYAYLPGDLPGDPVLLSGHMDTVEPSKGKKGIIGEDGVIRSAGKAVLGADDVAGLVEILEGIRSVKEAGVPHRDIEILFAIAEELYIKGSSVFDFSKVRAKEAYLLDISGPVGRAAYKAPSLISYQVTVTGKASHAGFDPEHGIHAIAIVAEAISQISQGHVDEETTFNIGTIQGGTATNIVPDCCVLTGEIRSYNHGKALETVRMTERIFTEEAQKINATAEVTSQIHLTAYETPLESKSVTDFQKACEILGFSGELTGTFGGSDNNSFAKNGIEGLVLSNGMYNAHSTREYTTVDDLYKGAELI
;
A
#
# COMPACT_ATOMS: atom_id res chain seq x y z
N MET A 1 34.64 -41.79 -24.29
CA MET A 1 34.04 -41.28 -22.98
C MET A 1 34.87 -40.20 -22.34
N ALA A 2 36.21 -40.22 -22.42
CA ALA A 2 37.07 -39.15 -21.87
C ALA A 2 36.96 -37.81 -22.62
N GLU A 3 36.84 -37.82 -23.96
CA GLU A 3 36.68 -36.59 -24.76
C GLU A 3 35.35 -35.86 -24.53
N ILE A 4 34.26 -36.60 -24.35
CA ILE A 4 32.95 -35.98 -24.03
C ILE A 4 32.91 -35.35 -22.63
N CYS A 5 33.68 -35.84 -21.69
CA CYS A 5 33.83 -35.25 -20.37
C CYS A 5 34.64 -33.94 -20.41
N GLU A 6 35.69 -33.89 -21.24
CA GLU A 6 36.55 -32.71 -21.40
C GLU A 6 35.83 -31.57 -22.11
N GLU A 7 35.05 -31.85 -23.17
CA GLU A 7 34.20 -30.84 -23.83
C GLU A 7 33.13 -30.28 -22.91
N ARG A 8 32.43 -31.12 -22.11
CA ARG A 8 31.45 -30.63 -21.10
C ARG A 8 32.09 -29.79 -20.02
N ARG A 9 33.32 -30.10 -19.62
CA ARG A 9 34.07 -29.33 -18.61
C ARG A 9 34.51 -27.96 -19.14
N ILE A 10 34.91 -27.88 -20.41
CA ILE A 10 35.29 -26.63 -21.10
C ILE A 10 34.04 -25.77 -21.31
N ILE A 11 32.88 -26.34 -21.71
CA ILE A 11 31.63 -25.66 -21.85
C ILE A 11 31.14 -25.13 -20.49
N CYS A 12 31.17 -25.91 -19.41
CA CYS A 12 30.86 -25.45 -18.05
C CYS A 12 31.77 -24.32 -17.57
N GLN A 13 33.09 -24.37 -17.86
CA GLN A 13 34.01 -23.29 -17.51
C GLN A 13 33.80 -22.02 -18.35
N MET A 14 33.44 -22.14 -19.63
CA MET A 14 33.07 -20.99 -20.47
C MET A 14 31.78 -20.35 -19.99
N PHE A 15 30.75 -21.12 -19.62
CA PHE A 15 29.48 -20.59 -19.11
C PHE A 15 29.64 -19.98 -17.71
N SER A 16 30.47 -20.53 -16.82
CA SER A 16 30.76 -19.93 -15.51
C SER A 16 31.59 -18.65 -15.64
N GLY A 17 32.55 -18.60 -16.56
CA GLY A 17 33.34 -17.39 -16.83
C GLY A 17 32.49 -16.27 -17.44
N MET A 18 31.59 -16.58 -18.36
CA MET A 18 30.69 -15.59 -18.97
C MET A 18 29.63 -15.04 -17.99
N GLN A 19 29.16 -15.86 -17.03
CA GLN A 19 28.26 -15.38 -15.95
C GLN A 19 29.00 -14.48 -14.95
N ASN A 20 30.24 -14.80 -14.57
CA ASN A 20 31.05 -13.95 -13.69
C ASN A 20 31.39 -12.62 -14.40
N ASP A 21 31.85 -12.63 -15.65
CA ASP A 21 32.19 -11.40 -16.38
C ASP A 21 30.98 -10.47 -16.57
N ARG A 22 29.79 -11.02 -16.72
CA ARG A 22 28.56 -10.21 -16.81
C ARG A 22 28.16 -9.63 -15.46
N ALA A 23 28.18 -10.43 -14.40
CA ALA A 23 27.89 -9.98 -13.03
C ALA A 23 28.91 -8.93 -12.55
N ASP A 24 30.22 -9.15 -12.80
CA ASP A 24 31.26 -8.20 -12.47
C ASP A 24 31.10 -6.87 -13.23
N LYS A 25 30.65 -6.92 -14.46
CA LYS A 25 30.38 -5.72 -15.26
C LYS A 25 29.13 -4.97 -14.77
N GLU A 26 28.06 -5.67 -14.45
CA GLU A 26 26.85 -5.09 -13.84
C GLU A 26 27.18 -4.39 -12.52
N VAL A 27 27.95 -5.04 -11.63
CA VAL A 27 28.39 -4.43 -10.37
C VAL A 27 29.28 -3.21 -10.61
N ALA A 28 30.19 -3.27 -11.59
CA ALA A 28 31.05 -2.13 -11.94
C ALA A 28 30.27 -0.95 -12.56
N GLU A 29 29.18 -1.19 -13.24
CA GLU A 29 28.27 -0.13 -13.75
C GLU A 29 27.45 0.47 -12.60
N MET A 30 26.90 -0.36 -11.71
CA MET A 30 26.18 0.11 -10.51
C MET A 30 27.07 0.96 -9.58
N SER A 31 28.35 0.65 -9.46
CA SER A 31 29.29 1.44 -8.64
C SER A 31 29.54 2.88 -9.14
N LYS A 32 28.99 3.24 -10.31
CA LYS A 32 29.02 4.61 -10.84
C LYS A 32 27.82 5.45 -10.42
N ILE A 33 26.77 4.81 -9.91
CA ILE A 33 25.54 5.49 -9.51
C ILE A 33 25.79 6.06 -8.11
N GLU A 34 25.67 7.38 -7.98
CA GLU A 34 25.82 8.09 -6.72
C GLU A 34 24.54 8.83 -6.40
N VAL A 35 23.85 8.42 -5.34
CA VAL A 35 22.68 9.13 -4.80
C VAL A 35 23.14 10.41 -4.13
N ASN A 36 22.45 11.51 -4.40
CA ASN A 36 22.72 12.79 -3.78
C ASN A 36 21.87 13.02 -2.54
N GLU A 37 22.40 12.62 -1.36
CA GLU A 37 21.72 12.72 -0.06
C GLU A 37 21.10 14.11 0.18
N LYS A 38 21.88 15.18 -0.07
CA LYS A 38 21.37 16.53 0.15
C LYS A 38 20.17 16.85 -0.74
N ARG A 39 20.22 16.48 -2.00
CA ARG A 39 19.12 16.72 -2.95
C ARG A 39 17.88 15.92 -2.57
N THR A 40 18.07 14.65 -2.17
CA THR A 40 16.98 13.78 -1.68
C THR A 40 16.26 14.43 -0.51
N VAL A 41 17.01 14.90 0.49
CA VAL A 41 16.46 15.55 1.68
C VAL A 41 15.79 16.90 1.35
N ASP A 42 16.41 17.71 0.51
CA ASP A 42 15.85 19.02 0.10
C ASP A 42 14.51 18.79 -0.65
N GLU A 43 14.44 17.78 -1.54
CA GLU A 43 13.23 17.43 -2.29
C GLU A 43 12.15 16.86 -1.38
N PHE A 44 12.52 16.03 -0.41
CA PHE A 44 11.60 15.53 0.63
C PHE A 44 10.97 16.68 1.43
N GLN A 45 11.78 17.64 1.88
CA GLN A 45 11.27 18.80 2.61
C GLN A 45 10.36 19.69 1.75
N GLU A 46 10.66 19.82 0.47
CA GLU A 46 9.83 20.56 -0.48
C GLU A 46 8.47 19.90 -0.66
N LEU A 47 8.44 18.60 -0.98
CA LEU A 47 7.19 17.89 -1.27
C LEU A 47 6.35 17.67 0.00
N THR A 48 6.99 17.35 1.13
CA THR A 48 6.31 17.22 2.41
C THR A 48 5.59 18.50 2.85
N ALA A 49 6.07 19.68 2.45
CA ALA A 49 5.43 20.96 2.77
C ALA A 49 4.13 21.23 1.96
N ILE A 50 3.80 20.37 1.01
CA ILE A 50 2.59 20.49 0.20
C ILE A 50 1.43 19.83 0.95
N ASP A 51 0.35 20.56 1.20
CA ASP A 51 -0.89 20.00 1.72
C ASP A 51 -1.59 19.22 0.60
N ALA A 52 -1.63 17.90 0.73
CA ALA A 52 -2.22 17.00 -0.26
C ALA A 52 -3.10 15.93 0.42
N PRO A 53 -4.23 16.32 1.05
CA PRO A 53 -5.16 15.32 1.56
C PRO A 53 -5.78 14.53 0.41
N SER A 54 -6.26 13.31 0.67
CA SER A 54 -6.97 12.52 -0.34
C SER A 54 -8.06 13.33 -1.03
N PHE A 55 -8.12 13.27 -2.36
CA PHE A 55 -8.93 14.10 -3.27
C PHE A 55 -8.53 15.58 -3.34
N GLY A 56 -7.42 15.98 -2.69
CA GLY A 56 -6.89 17.35 -2.68
C GLY A 56 -5.47 17.47 -3.27
N GLU A 57 -5.02 16.52 -4.08
CA GLU A 57 -3.62 16.30 -4.50
C GLU A 57 -3.15 17.26 -5.60
N ARG A 58 -3.99 18.19 -6.08
CA ARG A 58 -3.65 19.06 -7.22
C ARG A 58 -2.28 19.73 -7.12
N GLN A 59 -1.92 20.27 -5.94
CA GLN A 59 -0.64 20.95 -5.75
C GLN A 59 0.54 19.97 -5.82
N MET A 60 0.37 18.74 -5.32
CA MET A 60 1.37 17.70 -5.41
C MET A 60 1.57 17.27 -6.87
N ALA A 61 0.49 16.99 -7.60
CA ALA A 61 0.54 16.62 -9.00
C ALA A 61 1.19 17.73 -9.85
N ASP A 62 0.82 19.01 -9.64
CA ASP A 62 1.41 20.17 -10.33
C ASP A 62 2.92 20.30 -10.05
N ARG A 63 3.39 19.79 -8.91
CA ARG A 63 4.81 19.81 -8.57
C ARG A 63 5.57 18.59 -9.14
N LEU A 64 4.95 17.41 -9.19
CA LEU A 64 5.57 16.19 -9.69
C LEU A 64 5.67 16.16 -11.22
N ILE A 65 4.67 16.65 -11.95
CA ILE A 65 4.65 16.64 -13.42
C ILE A 65 5.90 17.31 -14.02
N PRO A 66 6.33 18.54 -13.64
CA PRO A 66 7.57 19.11 -14.16
C PRO A 66 8.81 18.30 -13.81
N LYS A 67 8.91 17.76 -12.58
CA LYS A 67 10.05 16.94 -12.14
C LYS A 67 10.20 15.67 -12.98
N LEU A 68 9.09 14.97 -13.26
CA LEU A 68 9.09 13.82 -14.17
C LEU A 68 9.49 14.21 -15.60
N LYS A 69 8.99 15.32 -16.11
CA LYS A 69 9.37 15.83 -17.46
C LYS A 69 10.85 16.21 -17.54
N GLU A 70 11.42 16.80 -16.49
CA GLU A 70 12.86 17.10 -16.39
C GLU A 70 13.71 15.82 -16.42
N LEU A 71 13.20 14.73 -15.85
CA LEU A 71 13.80 13.40 -15.97
C LEU A 71 13.58 12.73 -17.34
N GLY A 72 12.84 13.36 -18.24
CA GLY A 72 12.63 12.90 -19.61
C GLY A 72 11.42 11.98 -19.78
N PHE A 73 10.56 11.86 -18.78
CA PHE A 73 9.33 11.09 -18.90
C PHE A 73 8.30 11.78 -19.81
N GLU A 74 7.58 10.98 -20.55
CA GLU A 74 6.27 11.35 -21.09
C GLU A 74 5.26 11.17 -19.98
N VAL A 75 4.55 12.24 -19.59
CA VAL A 75 3.65 12.25 -18.42
C VAL A 75 2.23 12.49 -18.86
N GLU A 76 1.32 11.63 -18.43
CA GLU A 76 -0.12 11.74 -18.60
C GLU A 76 -0.78 11.79 -17.22
N GLU A 77 -1.74 12.70 -17.03
CA GLU A 77 -2.64 12.72 -15.89
C GLU A 77 -4.00 12.18 -16.34
N ASP A 78 -4.54 11.19 -15.63
CA ASP A 78 -5.85 10.64 -15.91
C ASP A 78 -6.98 11.47 -15.26
N ASN A 79 -8.21 10.98 -15.35
CA ASN A 79 -9.37 11.65 -14.76
C ASN A 79 -9.91 10.96 -13.50
N ALA A 80 -9.08 10.19 -12.79
CA ALA A 80 -9.51 9.43 -11.61
C ALA A 80 -10.20 10.31 -10.56
N GLY A 81 -9.70 11.54 -10.32
CA GLY A 81 -10.32 12.46 -9.37
C GLY A 81 -11.76 12.84 -9.69
N GLU A 82 -12.15 12.93 -10.98
CA GLU A 82 -13.51 13.27 -11.38
C GLU A 82 -14.53 12.23 -10.88
N HIS A 83 -14.14 10.95 -10.77
CA HIS A 83 -14.99 9.88 -10.26
C HIS A 83 -15.39 10.05 -8.78
N PHE A 84 -14.58 10.79 -8.02
CA PHE A 84 -14.73 10.92 -6.57
C PHE A 84 -14.88 12.37 -6.10
N GLY A 85 -14.95 13.33 -7.03
CA GLY A 85 -15.03 14.77 -6.69
C GLY A 85 -13.68 15.34 -6.24
N GLY A 86 -12.58 14.69 -6.59
CA GLY A 86 -11.22 15.15 -6.36
C GLY A 86 -10.78 16.20 -7.37
N ASN A 87 -9.59 16.75 -7.17
CA ASN A 87 -9.05 17.87 -7.97
C ASN A 87 -7.83 17.49 -8.83
N ALA A 88 -7.36 16.24 -8.75
CA ALA A 88 -6.24 15.71 -9.53
C ALA A 88 -6.57 14.29 -10.02
N GLY A 89 -5.85 13.81 -11.03
CA GLY A 89 -5.84 12.42 -11.47
C GLY A 89 -4.57 11.68 -11.04
N ASN A 90 -4.52 10.37 -11.34
CA ASN A 90 -3.26 9.62 -11.22
C ASN A 90 -2.28 10.14 -12.27
N LEU A 91 -1.00 10.15 -11.93
CA LEU A 91 0.07 10.48 -12.88
C LEU A 91 0.67 9.17 -13.39
N TYR A 92 0.47 8.90 -14.67
CA TYR A 92 1.18 7.84 -15.37
C TYR A 92 2.31 8.45 -16.19
N ALA A 93 3.51 7.89 -16.08
CA ALA A 93 4.66 8.40 -16.80
C ALA A 93 5.50 7.26 -17.38
N TYR A 94 6.08 7.50 -18.58
CA TYR A 94 6.87 6.55 -19.31
C TYR A 94 8.20 7.13 -19.75
N LEU A 95 9.29 6.41 -19.49
CA LEU A 95 10.65 6.74 -19.90
C LEU A 95 11.22 5.56 -20.73
N PRO A 96 11.56 5.76 -22.02
CA PRO A 96 12.20 4.72 -22.79
C PRO A 96 13.62 4.47 -22.31
N GLY A 97 14.04 3.22 -22.29
CA GLY A 97 15.37 2.77 -21.92
C GLY A 97 16.17 2.20 -23.10
N ASP A 98 17.43 1.88 -22.84
CA ASP A 98 18.36 1.35 -23.83
C ASP A 98 18.47 -0.19 -23.77
N LEU A 99 17.99 -0.81 -22.69
CA LEU A 99 18.06 -2.25 -22.50
C LEU A 99 16.76 -2.94 -22.92
N PRO A 100 16.84 -4.12 -23.54
CA PRO A 100 15.65 -4.90 -23.89
C PRO A 100 14.99 -5.51 -22.63
N GLY A 101 13.71 -5.77 -22.72
CA GLY A 101 12.90 -6.42 -21.69
C GLY A 101 11.59 -5.68 -21.46
N ASP A 102 10.75 -6.26 -20.58
CA ASP A 102 9.54 -5.57 -20.13
C ASP A 102 9.92 -4.36 -19.28
N PRO A 103 9.14 -3.28 -19.31
CA PRO A 103 9.32 -2.14 -18.41
C PRO A 103 9.30 -2.56 -16.93
N VAL A 104 9.88 -1.74 -16.07
CA VAL A 104 9.66 -1.81 -14.62
C VAL A 104 8.67 -0.71 -14.21
N LEU A 105 7.66 -1.05 -13.42
CA LEU A 105 6.73 -0.08 -12.85
C LEU A 105 7.18 0.31 -11.44
N LEU A 106 7.40 1.60 -11.22
CA LEU A 106 7.66 2.20 -9.91
C LEU A 106 6.42 2.98 -9.46
N SER A 107 6.06 2.89 -8.19
CA SER A 107 4.84 3.52 -7.72
C SER A 107 4.94 4.01 -6.28
N GLY A 108 4.17 5.04 -5.99
CA GLY A 108 3.86 5.61 -4.70
C GLY A 108 2.58 6.42 -4.80
N HIS A 109 2.11 7.03 -3.72
CA HIS A 109 0.89 7.82 -3.75
C HIS A 109 1.13 9.29 -3.39
N MET A 110 0.22 10.16 -3.87
CA MET A 110 0.36 11.61 -3.75
C MET A 110 -0.35 12.19 -2.54
N ASP A 111 -1.32 11.47 -2.00
CA ASP A 111 -2.11 11.92 -0.85
C ASP A 111 -1.46 11.58 0.49
N THR A 112 -1.92 12.24 1.53
CA THR A 112 -1.52 11.99 2.92
C THR A 112 -2.75 12.06 3.82
N VAL A 113 -2.75 11.26 4.90
CA VAL A 113 -3.82 11.29 5.91
C VAL A 113 -3.92 12.62 6.63
N GLU A 114 -5.10 12.92 7.17
CA GLU A 114 -5.30 14.07 8.03
C GLU A 114 -4.87 13.77 9.51
N PRO A 115 -4.36 14.78 10.24
CA PRO A 115 -4.26 16.20 9.88
C PRO A 115 -3.00 16.51 9.08
N SER A 116 -3.15 17.00 7.85
CA SER A 116 -2.05 17.27 6.91
C SER A 116 -1.74 18.76 6.72
N LYS A 117 -2.62 19.65 7.14
CA LYS A 117 -2.49 21.07 6.86
C LYS A 117 -1.30 21.72 7.55
N GLY A 118 -0.43 22.32 6.75
CA GLY A 118 0.75 23.02 7.23
C GLY A 118 1.87 22.07 7.66
N LYS A 119 1.96 20.91 7.02
CA LYS A 119 3.06 19.94 7.20
C LYS A 119 4.43 20.61 7.04
N LYS A 120 5.36 20.20 7.87
CA LYS A 120 6.76 20.63 7.77
C LYS A 120 7.66 19.64 8.49
N GLY A 121 8.69 19.15 7.80
CA GLY A 121 9.74 18.32 8.40
C GLY A 121 10.78 19.17 9.13
N ILE A 122 11.21 18.72 10.29
CA ILE A 122 12.38 19.27 11.02
C ILE A 122 13.41 18.14 11.14
N ILE A 123 14.61 18.40 10.68
CA ILE A 123 15.75 17.51 10.80
C ILE A 123 16.41 17.75 12.15
N GLY A 124 16.46 16.70 13.00
CA GLY A 124 17.18 16.72 14.25
C GLY A 124 18.69 16.52 14.07
N GLU A 125 19.47 16.78 15.11
CA GLU A 125 20.91 16.49 15.13
C GLU A 125 21.21 14.98 15.01
N ASP A 126 20.21 14.15 15.29
CA ASP A 126 20.23 12.70 15.14
C ASP A 126 19.93 12.21 13.71
N GLY A 127 19.76 13.12 12.76
CA GLY A 127 19.40 12.80 11.37
C GLY A 127 17.94 12.38 11.17
N VAL A 128 17.12 12.39 12.22
CA VAL A 128 15.70 12.04 12.14
C VAL A 128 14.88 13.25 11.71
N ILE A 129 14.00 13.06 10.75
CA ILE A 129 13.06 14.06 10.24
C ILE A 129 11.70 13.82 10.86
N ARG A 130 11.21 14.79 11.63
CA ARG A 130 9.95 14.71 12.37
C ARG A 130 9.00 15.84 11.97
N SER A 131 7.71 15.63 12.14
CA SER A 131 6.74 16.73 11.99
C SER A 131 7.04 17.88 12.96
N ALA A 132 6.97 19.11 12.45
CA ALA A 132 7.19 20.33 13.22
C ALA A 132 6.04 20.69 14.15
N GLY A 133 4.87 20.04 14.07
CA GLY A 133 3.66 20.51 14.71
C GLY A 133 2.64 19.44 15.06
N LYS A 134 1.38 19.77 14.79
CA LYS A 134 0.24 18.90 15.06
C LYS A 134 -0.26 18.13 13.82
N ALA A 135 0.37 18.35 12.66
CA ALA A 135 0.12 17.60 11.44
C ALA A 135 0.97 16.33 11.42
N VAL A 136 0.62 15.38 10.56
CA VAL A 136 1.50 14.27 10.19
C VAL A 136 2.77 14.81 9.52
N LEU A 137 3.81 14.02 9.36
CA LEU A 137 4.96 14.40 8.53
C LEU A 137 4.61 14.26 7.05
N GLY A 138 3.90 13.19 6.68
CA GLY A 138 3.61 12.81 5.30
C GLY A 138 4.79 12.10 4.64
N ALA A 139 5.63 11.40 5.44
CA ALA A 139 6.61 10.48 4.90
C ALA A 139 5.91 9.34 4.14
N ASP A 140 4.75 8.99 4.56
CA ASP A 140 3.73 8.21 3.90
C ASP A 140 2.92 9.11 2.93
N ASP A 141 3.18 9.15 1.62
CA ASP A 141 4.21 8.39 0.90
C ASP A 141 5.21 9.32 0.17
N VAL A 142 5.43 10.55 0.69
CA VAL A 142 6.40 11.49 0.11
C VAL A 142 7.81 10.90 0.09
N ALA A 143 8.16 10.02 1.04
CA ALA A 143 9.46 9.34 1.05
C ALA A 143 9.61 8.49 -0.23
N GLY A 144 8.64 7.63 -0.54
CA GLY A 144 8.66 6.82 -1.74
C GLY A 144 8.70 7.63 -3.03
N LEU A 145 7.92 8.72 -3.11
CA LEU A 145 7.96 9.62 -4.27
C LEU A 145 9.38 10.19 -4.51
N VAL A 146 10.04 10.65 -3.46
CA VAL A 146 11.38 11.24 -3.53
C VAL A 146 12.45 10.21 -3.85
N GLU A 147 12.37 9.03 -3.24
CA GLU A 147 13.29 7.93 -3.48
C GLU A 147 13.26 7.47 -4.95
N ILE A 148 12.06 7.35 -5.53
CA ILE A 148 11.88 7.05 -6.96
C ILE A 148 12.50 8.14 -7.83
N LEU A 149 12.21 9.41 -7.55
CA LEU A 149 12.72 10.53 -8.35
C LEU A 149 14.25 10.60 -8.29
N GLU A 150 14.85 10.48 -7.11
CA GLU A 150 16.30 10.53 -6.93
C GLU A 150 17.00 9.30 -7.49
N GLY A 151 16.48 8.10 -7.28
CA GLY A 151 17.06 6.87 -7.85
C GLY A 151 17.16 6.95 -9.38
N ILE A 152 16.08 7.32 -10.06
CA ILE A 152 16.06 7.50 -11.51
C ILE A 152 17.02 8.60 -11.95
N ARG A 153 17.07 9.72 -11.23
CA ARG A 153 17.98 10.84 -11.53
C ARG A 153 19.45 10.40 -11.45
N SER A 154 19.78 9.63 -10.41
CA SER A 154 21.14 9.12 -10.21
C SER A 154 21.57 8.15 -11.31
N VAL A 155 20.69 7.25 -11.76
CA VAL A 155 20.92 6.37 -12.92
C VAL A 155 21.20 7.19 -14.19
N LYS A 156 20.41 8.22 -14.44
CA LYS A 156 20.58 9.10 -15.61
C LYS A 156 21.86 9.92 -15.55
N GLU A 157 22.20 10.49 -14.40
CA GLU A 157 23.43 11.26 -14.20
C GLU A 157 24.67 10.38 -14.39
N ALA A 158 24.61 9.12 -13.93
CA ALA A 158 25.66 8.15 -14.15
C ALA A 158 25.79 7.65 -15.60
N GLY A 159 24.75 7.86 -16.42
CA GLY A 159 24.69 7.38 -17.80
C GLY A 159 24.65 5.85 -17.91
N VAL A 160 24.11 5.18 -16.90
CA VAL A 160 23.96 3.72 -16.90
C VAL A 160 22.75 3.33 -17.73
N PRO A 161 22.88 2.36 -18.66
CA PRO A 161 21.74 1.88 -19.44
C PRO A 161 20.67 1.25 -18.56
N HIS A 162 19.41 1.51 -18.86
CA HIS A 162 18.27 0.97 -18.12
C HIS A 162 17.19 0.41 -19.07
N ARG A 163 16.30 -0.42 -18.57
CA ARG A 163 15.08 -0.83 -19.25
C ARG A 163 14.09 0.33 -19.32
N ASP A 164 13.05 0.20 -20.09
CA ASP A 164 11.91 1.12 -20.03
C ASP A 164 11.42 1.21 -18.57
N ILE A 165 11.08 2.43 -18.13
CA ILE A 165 10.55 2.70 -16.79
C ILE A 165 9.15 3.28 -16.93
N GLU A 166 8.21 2.71 -16.19
CA GLU A 166 6.87 3.22 -16.01
C GLU A 166 6.72 3.73 -14.57
N ILE A 167 5.99 4.83 -14.39
CA ILE A 167 5.63 5.35 -13.07
C ILE A 167 4.11 5.46 -12.98
N LEU A 168 3.56 5.08 -11.84
CA LEU A 168 2.20 5.39 -11.46
C LEU A 168 2.21 6.04 -10.08
N PHE A 169 1.98 7.36 -10.01
CA PHE A 169 1.73 8.05 -8.75
C PHE A 169 0.22 8.23 -8.59
N ALA A 170 -0.36 7.49 -7.63
CA ALA A 170 -1.79 7.43 -7.44
C ALA A 170 -2.33 8.57 -6.56
N ILE A 171 -3.62 8.88 -6.72
CA ILE A 171 -4.39 9.72 -5.81
C ILE A 171 -5.20 8.85 -4.84
N ALA A 172 -5.54 9.41 -3.67
CA ALA A 172 -6.49 8.83 -2.72
C ALA A 172 -6.25 7.34 -2.41
N GLU A 173 -4.99 6.96 -2.24
CA GLU A 173 -4.57 5.64 -1.79
C GLU A 173 -5.13 5.37 -0.40
N GLU A 174 -5.00 6.33 0.52
CA GLU A 174 -5.40 6.31 1.93
C GLU A 174 -6.92 6.11 2.15
N LEU A 175 -7.70 6.26 1.09
CA LEU A 175 -9.14 5.99 1.07
C LEU A 175 -9.46 4.67 0.33
N TYR A 176 -8.69 3.63 0.62
CA TYR A 176 -8.82 2.31 -0.01
C TYR A 176 -8.48 2.32 -1.50
N ILE A 177 -7.31 2.84 -1.85
CA ILE A 177 -6.71 2.81 -3.20
C ILE A 177 -7.64 3.33 -4.31
N LYS A 178 -8.40 4.42 -4.01
CA LYS A 178 -9.43 4.91 -4.95
C LYS A 178 -8.86 5.27 -6.31
N GLY A 179 -7.71 5.92 -6.37
CA GLY A 179 -7.07 6.32 -7.61
C GLY A 179 -6.75 5.14 -8.50
N SER A 180 -5.97 4.19 -8.02
CA SER A 180 -5.56 3.03 -8.81
C SER A 180 -6.72 2.08 -9.14
N SER A 181 -7.79 2.07 -8.31
CA SER A 181 -8.95 1.22 -8.56
C SER A 181 -9.70 1.54 -9.86
N VAL A 182 -9.57 2.77 -10.36
CA VAL A 182 -10.21 3.25 -11.60
C VAL A 182 -9.22 3.56 -12.72
N PHE A 183 -7.92 3.36 -12.48
CA PHE A 183 -6.88 3.56 -13.49
C PHE A 183 -7.01 2.55 -14.64
N ASP A 184 -6.75 3.01 -15.87
CA ASP A 184 -6.75 2.15 -17.06
C ASP A 184 -5.42 1.39 -17.20
N PHE A 185 -5.34 0.21 -16.58
CA PHE A 185 -4.16 -0.65 -16.63
C PHE A 185 -3.82 -1.22 -18.01
N SER A 186 -4.66 -1.04 -19.03
CA SER A 186 -4.30 -1.42 -20.40
C SER A 186 -3.13 -0.59 -20.97
N LYS A 187 -2.82 0.54 -20.36
CA LYS A 187 -1.67 1.40 -20.68
C LYS A 187 -0.35 0.85 -20.14
N VAL A 188 -0.39 0.08 -19.06
CA VAL A 188 0.80 -0.46 -18.40
C VAL A 188 1.31 -1.68 -19.15
N ARG A 189 2.58 -1.66 -19.52
CA ARG A 189 3.28 -2.77 -20.19
C ARG A 189 4.12 -3.59 -19.23
N ALA A 190 4.48 -3.01 -18.08
CA ALA A 190 5.23 -3.68 -17.04
C ALA A 190 4.51 -4.95 -16.56
N LYS A 191 5.31 -5.97 -16.23
CA LYS A 191 4.86 -7.22 -15.60
C LYS A 191 5.32 -7.35 -14.16
N GLU A 192 6.24 -6.50 -13.76
CA GLU A 192 6.77 -6.37 -12.41
C GLU A 192 6.61 -4.93 -11.91
N ALA A 193 6.36 -4.77 -10.61
CA ALA A 193 6.21 -3.47 -9.98
C ALA A 193 6.90 -3.41 -8.61
N TYR A 194 7.35 -2.22 -8.25
CA TYR A 194 7.85 -1.89 -6.92
C TYR A 194 7.13 -0.64 -6.42
N LEU A 195 6.36 -0.82 -5.36
CA LEU A 195 5.72 0.27 -4.63
C LEU A 195 6.53 0.58 -3.39
N LEU A 196 6.67 1.83 -3.03
CA LEU A 196 7.38 2.24 -1.83
C LEU A 196 6.36 2.70 -0.78
N ASP A 197 5.74 1.76 -0.07
CA ASP A 197 4.56 2.06 0.75
C ASP A 197 4.38 1.09 1.93
N ILE A 198 5.46 0.68 2.61
CA ILE A 198 5.36 0.05 3.92
C ILE A 198 6.35 0.64 4.92
N SER A 199 5.91 0.70 6.17
CA SER A 199 6.73 1.17 7.28
C SER A 199 7.89 0.24 7.59
N GLY A 200 9.01 0.81 8.02
CA GLY A 200 10.17 0.11 8.52
C GLY A 200 11.46 0.42 7.77
N PRO A 201 12.57 -0.18 8.17
CA PRO A 201 13.87 0.08 7.56
C PRO A 201 13.91 -0.38 6.11
N VAL A 202 14.62 0.35 5.26
CA VAL A 202 14.84 0.00 3.85
C VAL A 202 15.44 -1.39 3.71
N GLY A 203 15.06 -2.12 2.67
CA GLY A 203 15.50 -3.50 2.41
C GLY A 203 14.53 -4.57 2.89
N ARG A 204 13.29 -4.20 3.22
CA ARG A 204 12.17 -5.12 3.46
C ARG A 204 11.12 -4.96 2.38
N ALA A 205 10.41 -6.03 2.06
CA ALA A 205 9.31 -5.99 1.10
C ALA A 205 8.14 -6.87 1.53
N ALA A 206 6.92 -6.39 1.31
CA ALA A 206 5.73 -7.21 1.41
C ALA A 206 5.41 -7.83 0.05
N TYR A 207 5.30 -9.17 0.03
CA TYR A 207 4.96 -9.95 -1.15
C TYR A 207 3.50 -10.38 -1.17
N LYS A 208 2.76 -10.15 -0.07
CA LYS A 208 1.33 -10.45 0.03
C LYS A 208 0.60 -9.45 0.91
N ALA A 209 -0.66 -9.19 0.54
CA ALA A 209 -1.56 -8.33 1.28
C ALA A 209 -2.99 -8.92 1.31
N PRO A 210 -3.84 -8.52 2.28
CA PRO A 210 -5.13 -9.14 2.47
C PRO A 210 -6.21 -8.58 1.54
N SER A 211 -7.31 -9.31 1.46
CA SER A 211 -8.61 -8.69 1.17
C SER A 211 -9.02 -7.83 2.35
N LEU A 212 -9.62 -6.68 2.05
CA LEU A 212 -10.26 -5.81 3.03
C LEU A 212 -11.73 -5.65 2.67
N ILE A 213 -12.60 -6.07 3.59
CA ILE A 213 -14.05 -5.99 3.43
C ILE A 213 -14.62 -5.24 4.62
N SER A 214 -15.23 -4.08 4.38
CA SER A 214 -16.04 -3.43 5.40
C SER A 214 -17.44 -4.03 5.44
N TYR A 215 -18.07 -4.03 6.61
CA TYR A 215 -19.43 -4.49 6.77
C TYR A 215 -20.22 -3.62 7.73
N GLN A 216 -21.52 -3.60 7.55
CA GLN A 216 -22.48 -2.98 8.46
C GLN A 216 -23.57 -4.00 8.80
N VAL A 217 -23.93 -4.07 10.07
CA VAL A 217 -25.08 -4.83 10.54
C VAL A 217 -26.09 -3.87 11.13
N THR A 218 -27.34 -4.01 10.71
CA THR A 218 -28.49 -3.27 11.26
C THR A 218 -29.47 -4.26 11.86
N VAL A 219 -29.64 -4.20 13.17
CA VAL A 219 -30.63 -5.02 13.89
C VAL A 219 -31.85 -4.15 14.18
N THR A 220 -33.03 -4.64 13.73
CA THR A 220 -34.32 -3.97 13.96
C THR A 220 -35.20 -4.84 14.88
N GLY A 221 -35.53 -4.25 16.02
CA GLY A 221 -36.42 -4.81 17.03
C GLY A 221 -37.75 -4.05 17.08
N LYS A 222 -38.23 -3.75 18.29
CA LYS A 222 -39.49 -3.03 18.51
C LYS A 222 -39.40 -2.17 19.76
N ALA A 223 -39.69 -0.88 19.61
CA ALA A 223 -39.77 0.05 20.73
C ALA A 223 -40.97 -0.24 21.65
N SER A 224 -40.76 -0.04 22.92
CA SER A 224 -41.82 0.01 23.95
C SER A 224 -41.37 0.87 25.15
N HIS A 225 -42.30 1.18 26.06
CA HIS A 225 -41.93 1.92 27.28
C HIS A 225 -41.19 0.99 28.27
N ALA A 226 -39.93 1.30 28.58
CA ALA A 226 -39.08 0.41 29.37
C ALA A 226 -39.57 0.12 30.80
N GLY A 227 -40.45 0.96 31.37
CA GLY A 227 -41.01 0.77 32.72
C GLY A 227 -42.47 0.30 32.74
N PHE A 228 -43.27 0.55 31.69
CA PHE A 228 -44.69 0.19 31.69
C PHE A 228 -45.05 -0.99 30.79
N ASP A 229 -44.20 -1.23 29.76
CA ASP A 229 -44.53 -2.22 28.74
C ASP A 229 -43.27 -2.89 28.14
N PRO A 230 -42.27 -3.25 28.95
CA PRO A 230 -41.03 -3.78 28.44
C PRO A 230 -41.18 -5.15 27.73
N GLU A 231 -42.18 -5.93 28.12
CA GLU A 231 -42.45 -7.28 27.56
C GLU A 231 -42.95 -7.27 26.13
N HIS A 232 -43.47 -6.16 25.63
CA HIS A 232 -43.92 -5.99 24.22
C HIS A 232 -42.85 -5.35 23.33
N GLY A 233 -41.69 -4.97 23.93
CA GLY A 233 -40.52 -4.49 23.23
C GLY A 233 -39.65 -5.65 22.72
N ILE A 234 -38.84 -5.36 21.68
CA ILE A 234 -37.78 -6.27 21.21
C ILE A 234 -36.48 -5.46 21.21
N HIS A 235 -35.58 -5.86 22.10
CA HIS A 235 -34.41 -5.07 22.46
C HIS A 235 -33.23 -5.28 21.50
N ALA A 236 -33.07 -4.42 20.50
CA ALA A 236 -32.05 -4.54 19.46
C ALA A 236 -30.61 -4.57 19.98
N ILE A 237 -30.28 -3.77 21.03
CA ILE A 237 -28.93 -3.78 21.61
C ILE A 237 -28.62 -5.15 22.28
N ALA A 238 -29.59 -5.78 22.93
CA ALA A 238 -29.38 -7.09 23.55
C ALA A 238 -29.08 -8.16 22.49
N ILE A 239 -29.81 -8.15 21.36
CA ILE A 239 -29.55 -9.05 20.23
C ILE A 239 -28.11 -8.90 19.72
N VAL A 240 -27.70 -7.64 19.50
CA VAL A 240 -26.35 -7.33 19.02
C VAL A 240 -25.30 -7.81 20.02
N ALA A 241 -25.50 -7.63 21.32
CA ALA A 241 -24.56 -8.09 22.35
C ALA A 241 -24.40 -9.62 22.35
N GLU A 242 -25.52 -10.37 22.24
CA GLU A 242 -25.49 -11.84 22.15
C GLU A 242 -24.80 -12.32 20.88
N ALA A 243 -25.04 -11.68 19.73
CA ALA A 243 -24.37 -12.02 18.47
C ALA A 243 -22.85 -11.75 18.55
N ILE A 244 -22.44 -10.57 19.06
CA ILE A 244 -21.02 -10.21 19.22
C ILE A 244 -20.30 -11.24 20.12
N SER A 245 -20.94 -11.72 21.18
CA SER A 245 -20.33 -12.67 22.12
C SER A 245 -19.91 -14.00 21.48
N GLN A 246 -20.43 -14.31 20.28
CA GLN A 246 -20.13 -15.54 19.53
C GLN A 246 -19.00 -15.35 18.51
N ILE A 247 -18.52 -14.12 18.32
CA ILE A 247 -17.52 -13.80 17.30
C ILE A 247 -16.22 -13.39 17.98
N SER A 248 -15.13 -14.08 17.64
CA SER A 248 -13.78 -13.69 18.09
C SER A 248 -13.34 -12.41 17.40
N GLN A 249 -12.72 -11.50 18.17
CA GLN A 249 -12.20 -10.24 17.69
C GLN A 249 -10.66 -10.28 17.56
N GLY A 250 -10.08 -9.41 16.73
CA GLY A 250 -8.65 -9.32 16.48
C GLY A 250 -8.19 -10.40 15.49
N HIS A 251 -7.03 -11.01 15.71
CA HIS A 251 -6.58 -12.16 14.92
C HIS A 251 -7.44 -13.37 15.25
N VAL A 252 -8.33 -13.75 14.33
CA VAL A 252 -9.18 -14.95 14.47
C VAL A 252 -8.43 -16.21 14.07
N ASP A 253 -7.40 -16.08 13.26
CA ASP A 253 -6.37 -17.06 12.92
C ASP A 253 -5.14 -16.36 12.32
N GLU A 254 -4.18 -17.12 11.76
CA GLU A 254 -2.91 -16.63 11.23
C GLU A 254 -3.08 -15.72 9.98
N GLU A 255 -4.20 -15.86 9.27
CA GLU A 255 -4.45 -15.19 7.99
C GLU A 255 -5.54 -14.12 8.07
N THR A 256 -6.32 -14.08 9.17
CA THR A 256 -7.59 -13.33 9.21
C THR A 256 -7.70 -12.49 10.46
N THR A 257 -8.10 -11.25 10.29
CA THR A 257 -8.52 -10.34 11.37
C THR A 257 -10.00 -10.00 11.22
N PHE A 258 -10.68 -9.84 12.34
CA PHE A 258 -12.07 -9.39 12.45
C PHE A 258 -12.18 -8.28 13.47
N ASN A 259 -12.78 -7.16 13.09
CA ASN A 259 -12.95 -6.03 13.97
C ASN A 259 -14.36 -5.46 13.90
N ILE A 260 -14.94 -5.15 15.06
CA ILE A 260 -16.13 -4.29 15.18
C ILE A 260 -15.63 -2.92 15.62
N GLY A 261 -15.68 -1.95 14.71
CA GLY A 261 -15.12 -0.61 14.94
C GLY A 261 -16.09 0.35 15.61
N THR A 262 -17.39 0.25 15.30
CA THR A 262 -18.43 1.12 15.88
C THR A 262 -19.68 0.35 16.27
N ILE A 263 -20.39 0.86 17.25
CA ILE A 263 -21.73 0.40 17.64
C ILE A 263 -22.57 1.59 18.10
N GLN A 264 -23.80 1.68 17.62
CA GLN A 264 -24.77 2.73 17.98
C GLN A 264 -26.17 2.14 18.13
N GLY A 265 -26.85 2.42 19.23
CA GLY A 265 -28.20 1.88 19.45
C GLY A 265 -28.99 2.62 20.51
N GLY A 266 -30.32 2.61 20.34
CA GLY A 266 -31.26 3.27 21.24
C GLY A 266 -31.30 4.79 21.08
N THR A 267 -32.40 5.41 21.61
CA THR A 267 -32.66 6.84 21.52
C THR A 267 -32.86 7.51 22.88
N ALA A 268 -33.34 6.77 23.88
CA ALA A 268 -33.58 7.27 25.23
C ALA A 268 -33.55 6.12 26.26
N THR A 269 -33.24 6.44 27.51
CA THR A 269 -33.11 5.47 28.60
C THR A 269 -34.42 4.82 29.05
N ASN A 270 -35.55 5.43 28.77
CA ASN A 270 -36.90 4.93 29.10
C ASN A 270 -37.63 4.25 27.93
N ILE A 271 -36.93 3.98 26.83
CA ILE A 271 -37.46 3.28 25.64
C ILE A 271 -36.62 2.00 25.44
N VAL A 272 -37.27 0.87 25.20
CA VAL A 272 -36.63 -0.36 24.71
C VAL A 272 -36.08 -0.08 23.32
N PRO A 273 -34.75 -0.21 23.10
CA PRO A 273 -34.14 0.13 21.80
C PRO A 273 -34.66 -0.77 20.68
N ASP A 274 -35.22 -0.16 19.64
CA ASP A 274 -35.73 -0.84 18.44
C ASP A 274 -34.73 -0.86 17.27
N CYS A 275 -33.58 -0.23 17.42
CA CYS A 275 -32.54 -0.25 16.41
C CYS A 275 -31.14 -0.27 17.07
N CYS A 276 -30.26 -1.08 16.49
CA CYS A 276 -28.83 -1.05 16.79
C CYS A 276 -28.05 -1.31 15.49
N VAL A 277 -27.07 -0.43 15.21
CA VAL A 277 -26.22 -0.51 14.03
C VAL A 277 -24.78 -0.68 14.49
N LEU A 278 -24.03 -1.57 13.85
CA LEU A 278 -22.59 -1.67 14.02
C LEU A 278 -21.89 -1.70 12.67
N THR A 279 -20.63 -1.26 12.67
CA THR A 279 -19.74 -1.36 11.49
C THR A 279 -18.43 -1.97 11.90
N GLY A 280 -17.80 -2.65 10.95
CA GLY A 280 -16.52 -3.28 11.14
C GLY A 280 -15.81 -3.60 9.85
N GLU A 281 -14.65 -4.25 9.99
CA GLU A 281 -13.87 -4.72 8.86
C GLU A 281 -13.34 -6.14 9.08
N ILE A 282 -13.12 -6.81 7.97
CA ILE A 282 -12.50 -8.14 7.89
C ILE A 282 -11.31 -8.01 6.96
N ARG A 283 -10.14 -8.51 7.40
CA ARG A 283 -8.96 -8.66 6.56
C ARG A 283 -8.55 -10.12 6.52
N SER A 284 -8.22 -10.62 5.34
CA SER A 284 -7.69 -11.98 5.21
C SER A 284 -6.78 -12.11 3.99
N TYR A 285 -5.64 -12.80 4.14
CA TYR A 285 -4.79 -13.19 3.01
C TYR A 285 -5.49 -14.17 2.05
N ASN A 286 -6.62 -14.74 2.44
CA ASN A 286 -7.46 -15.60 1.60
C ASN A 286 -8.80 -14.92 1.32
N HIS A 287 -9.00 -14.49 0.06
CA HIS A 287 -10.25 -13.82 -0.35
C HIS A 287 -11.50 -14.66 -0.09
N GLY A 288 -11.45 -15.98 -0.37
CA GLY A 288 -12.56 -16.90 -0.13
C GLY A 288 -12.94 -16.95 1.35
N LYS A 289 -11.94 -16.95 2.23
CA LYS A 289 -12.10 -16.95 3.69
C LYS A 289 -12.66 -15.60 4.20
N ALA A 290 -12.22 -14.49 3.64
CA ALA A 290 -12.81 -13.18 3.95
C ALA A 290 -14.31 -13.16 3.64
N LEU A 291 -14.72 -13.65 2.47
CA LEU A 291 -16.14 -13.77 2.09
C LEU A 291 -16.92 -14.75 2.98
N GLU A 292 -16.29 -15.86 3.39
CA GLU A 292 -16.91 -16.82 4.34
C GLU A 292 -17.15 -16.17 5.70
N THR A 293 -16.22 -15.34 6.17
CA THR A 293 -16.34 -14.60 7.43
C THR A 293 -17.50 -13.60 7.38
N VAL A 294 -17.72 -12.93 6.24
CA VAL A 294 -18.92 -12.09 6.05
C VAL A 294 -20.19 -12.92 6.16
N ARG A 295 -20.26 -14.09 5.47
CA ARG A 295 -21.43 -14.99 5.54
C ARG A 295 -21.65 -15.55 6.94
N MET A 296 -20.58 -15.86 7.67
CA MET A 296 -20.66 -16.28 9.08
C MET A 296 -21.27 -15.16 9.93
N THR A 297 -20.83 -13.93 9.75
CA THR A 297 -21.37 -12.75 10.46
C THR A 297 -22.87 -12.58 10.18
N GLU A 298 -23.28 -12.63 8.91
CA GLU A 298 -24.67 -12.54 8.50
C GLU A 298 -25.53 -13.63 9.17
N ARG A 299 -25.05 -14.88 9.15
CA ARG A 299 -25.76 -15.99 9.77
C ARG A 299 -25.94 -15.79 11.27
N ILE A 300 -24.88 -15.43 12.02
CA ILE A 300 -24.95 -15.27 13.47
C ILE A 300 -25.97 -14.18 13.84
N PHE A 301 -25.88 -13.01 13.24
CA PHE A 301 -26.80 -11.90 13.55
C PHE A 301 -28.24 -12.22 13.15
N THR A 302 -28.44 -12.90 12.01
CA THR A 302 -29.78 -13.32 11.56
C THR A 302 -30.39 -14.36 12.51
N GLU A 303 -29.62 -15.37 12.92
CA GLU A 303 -30.09 -16.40 13.87
C GLU A 303 -30.45 -15.80 15.23
N GLU A 304 -29.63 -14.89 15.77
CA GLU A 304 -29.93 -14.22 17.05
C GLU A 304 -31.19 -13.33 16.95
N ALA A 305 -31.34 -12.58 15.89
CA ALA A 305 -32.54 -11.76 15.67
C ALA A 305 -33.81 -12.62 15.56
N GLN A 306 -33.76 -13.70 14.83
CA GLN A 306 -34.91 -14.61 14.63
C GLN A 306 -35.42 -15.28 15.91
N LYS A 307 -34.56 -15.53 16.92
CA LYS A 307 -34.97 -16.13 18.19
C LYS A 307 -36.08 -15.35 18.89
N ILE A 308 -36.16 -14.04 18.67
CA ILE A 308 -37.12 -13.16 19.33
C ILE A 308 -37.93 -12.30 18.33
N ASN A 309 -38.10 -12.81 17.10
CA ASN A 309 -38.88 -12.16 16.04
C ASN A 309 -38.38 -10.76 15.64
N ALA A 310 -37.07 -10.53 15.74
CA ALA A 310 -36.38 -9.35 15.18
C ALA A 310 -35.84 -9.65 13.78
N THR A 311 -35.27 -8.64 13.14
CA THR A 311 -34.56 -8.76 11.87
C THR A 311 -33.14 -8.24 11.99
N ALA A 312 -32.22 -8.87 11.26
CA ALA A 312 -30.88 -8.35 11.05
C ALA A 312 -30.59 -8.29 9.55
N GLU A 313 -30.02 -7.19 9.13
CA GLU A 313 -29.53 -6.97 7.76
C GLU A 313 -28.03 -6.75 7.82
N VAL A 314 -27.29 -7.45 6.96
CA VAL A 314 -25.83 -7.29 6.83
C VAL A 314 -25.51 -6.83 5.41
N THR A 315 -24.87 -5.68 5.30
CA THR A 315 -24.30 -5.19 4.05
C THR A 315 -22.79 -5.22 4.12
N SER A 316 -22.12 -5.45 3.00
CA SER A 316 -20.64 -5.47 2.95
C SER A 316 -20.14 -4.85 1.66
N GLN A 317 -18.90 -4.32 1.72
CA GLN A 317 -18.21 -3.77 0.58
C GLN A 317 -16.78 -4.32 0.53
N ILE A 318 -16.40 -4.92 -0.59
CA ILE A 318 -15.03 -5.34 -0.85
C ILE A 318 -14.27 -4.09 -1.32
N HIS A 319 -13.26 -3.69 -0.56
CA HIS A 319 -12.37 -2.59 -0.93
C HIS A 319 -11.14 -3.14 -1.66
N LEU A 320 -10.51 -4.17 -1.11
CA LEU A 320 -9.29 -4.79 -1.62
C LEU A 320 -9.49 -6.29 -1.80
N THR A 321 -8.85 -6.86 -2.81
CA THR A 321 -8.74 -8.32 -3.00
C THR A 321 -7.33 -8.75 -2.64
N ALA A 322 -7.20 -9.82 -1.84
CA ALA A 322 -5.92 -10.38 -1.46
C ALA A 322 -5.09 -10.81 -2.67
N TYR A 323 -3.79 -10.66 -2.54
CA TYR A 323 -2.81 -11.19 -3.49
C TYR A 323 -1.63 -11.81 -2.76
N GLU A 324 -0.91 -12.67 -3.47
CA GLU A 324 0.40 -13.18 -3.07
C GLU A 324 1.28 -13.24 -4.32
N THR A 325 2.36 -12.45 -4.34
CA THR A 325 3.35 -12.47 -5.42
C THR A 325 4.23 -13.71 -5.25
N PRO A 326 4.39 -14.55 -6.29
CA PRO A 326 5.20 -15.75 -6.20
C PRO A 326 6.65 -15.44 -5.79
N LEU A 327 7.21 -16.23 -4.86
CA LEU A 327 8.56 -15.99 -4.36
C LEU A 327 9.66 -16.21 -5.41
N GLU A 328 9.35 -16.92 -6.48
CA GLU A 328 10.22 -17.11 -7.67
C GLU A 328 10.03 -16.05 -8.75
N SER A 329 9.12 -15.10 -8.57
CA SER A 329 8.88 -14.02 -9.53
C SER A 329 10.12 -13.15 -9.73
N LYS A 330 10.15 -12.47 -10.88
CA LYS A 330 11.27 -11.58 -11.21
C LYS A 330 11.35 -10.41 -10.23
N SER A 331 10.21 -9.85 -9.82
CA SER A 331 10.19 -8.76 -8.83
C SER A 331 10.84 -9.16 -7.51
N VAL A 332 10.58 -10.38 -7.01
CA VAL A 332 11.20 -10.90 -5.78
C VAL A 332 12.69 -11.14 -5.96
N THR A 333 13.08 -11.82 -7.03
CA THR A 333 14.49 -12.17 -7.26
C THR A 333 15.37 -10.95 -7.52
N ASP A 334 14.87 -9.95 -8.26
CA ASP A 334 15.60 -8.71 -8.51
C ASP A 334 15.72 -7.86 -7.22
N PHE A 335 14.65 -7.75 -6.44
CA PHE A 335 14.70 -7.09 -5.12
C PHE A 335 15.74 -7.72 -4.19
N GLN A 336 15.73 -9.05 -4.06
CA GLN A 336 16.69 -9.74 -3.19
C GLN A 336 18.13 -9.57 -3.67
N LYS A 337 18.36 -9.61 -4.99
CA LYS A 337 19.68 -9.35 -5.59
C LYS A 337 20.14 -7.92 -5.33
N ALA A 338 19.28 -6.92 -5.48
CA ALA A 338 19.61 -5.53 -5.18
C ALA A 338 19.98 -5.35 -3.70
N CYS A 339 19.19 -5.93 -2.79
CA CYS A 339 19.49 -5.93 -1.36
C CYS A 339 20.82 -6.59 -1.04
N GLU A 340 21.14 -7.73 -1.66
CA GLU A 340 22.43 -8.42 -1.48
C GLU A 340 23.62 -7.52 -1.89
N ILE A 341 23.51 -6.83 -3.04
CA ILE A 341 24.54 -5.93 -3.55
C ILE A 341 24.76 -4.74 -2.60
N LEU A 342 23.65 -4.17 -2.08
CA LEU A 342 23.68 -3.01 -1.19
C LEU A 342 23.93 -3.36 0.29
N GLY A 343 23.93 -4.65 0.64
CA GLY A 343 24.06 -5.11 2.02
C GLY A 343 22.81 -4.88 2.88
N PHE A 344 21.64 -4.80 2.26
CA PHE A 344 20.35 -4.71 2.94
C PHE A 344 19.82 -6.10 3.30
N SER A 345 18.78 -6.17 4.14
CA SER A 345 18.26 -7.44 4.68
C SER A 345 17.66 -8.37 3.62
N GLY A 346 17.02 -7.83 2.57
CA GLY A 346 16.26 -8.60 1.59
C GLY A 346 15.07 -9.37 2.19
N GLU A 347 14.55 -8.90 3.34
CA GLU A 347 13.49 -9.59 4.09
C GLU A 347 12.16 -9.51 3.35
N LEU A 348 11.50 -10.67 3.19
CA LEU A 348 10.16 -10.76 2.63
C LEU A 348 9.14 -11.00 3.75
N THR A 349 8.03 -10.26 3.72
CA THR A 349 6.97 -10.33 4.74
C THR A 349 5.58 -10.28 4.13
N GLY A 350 4.56 -10.61 4.91
CA GLY A 350 3.18 -10.24 4.60
C GLY A 350 2.81 -8.95 5.32
N THR A 351 1.92 -8.16 4.74
CA THR A 351 1.31 -6.99 5.41
C THR A 351 -0.19 -7.20 5.60
N PHE A 352 -0.73 -6.69 6.72
CA PHE A 352 -2.19 -6.58 6.91
C PHE A 352 -2.73 -5.23 6.43
N GLY A 353 -1.87 -4.33 5.94
CA GLY A 353 -2.23 -3.15 5.16
C GLY A 353 -2.59 -3.51 3.73
N GLY A 354 -3.35 -2.65 3.06
CA GLY A 354 -3.51 -2.68 1.61
C GLY A 354 -2.61 -1.62 0.98
N SER A 355 -2.44 -1.69 -0.34
CA SER A 355 -1.75 -0.68 -1.14
C SER A 355 -2.21 -0.75 -2.60
N ASP A 356 -1.77 0.16 -3.44
CA ASP A 356 -2.05 0.13 -4.87
C ASP A 356 -1.61 -1.18 -5.54
N ASN A 357 -0.70 -1.94 -4.92
CA ASN A 357 -0.31 -3.27 -5.40
C ASN A 357 -1.47 -4.27 -5.46
N ASN A 358 -2.54 -4.09 -4.65
CA ASN A 358 -3.76 -4.87 -4.78
C ASN A 358 -4.43 -4.65 -6.16
N SER A 359 -4.39 -3.41 -6.68
CA SER A 359 -4.86 -3.09 -8.04
C SER A 359 -3.93 -3.68 -9.11
N PHE A 360 -2.62 -3.63 -8.90
CA PHE A 360 -1.62 -4.18 -9.83
C PHE A 360 -1.77 -5.69 -9.96
N ALA A 361 -1.82 -6.40 -8.85
CA ALA A 361 -1.99 -7.86 -8.82
C ALA A 361 -3.30 -8.29 -9.51
N LYS A 362 -4.40 -7.55 -9.30
CA LYS A 362 -5.67 -7.78 -9.99
C LYS A 362 -5.55 -7.66 -11.51
N ASN A 363 -4.60 -6.86 -11.99
CA ASN A 363 -4.34 -6.66 -13.42
C ASN A 363 -3.15 -7.49 -13.94
N GLY A 364 -2.68 -8.47 -13.17
CA GLY A 364 -1.66 -9.44 -13.60
C GLY A 364 -0.22 -8.90 -13.57
N ILE A 365 0.03 -7.88 -12.74
CA ILE A 365 1.37 -7.32 -12.49
C ILE A 365 1.87 -7.89 -11.16
N GLU A 366 3.03 -8.55 -11.19
CA GLU A 366 3.66 -9.16 -10.01
C GLU A 366 4.50 -8.09 -9.28
N GLY A 367 3.88 -7.47 -8.26
CA GLY A 367 4.50 -6.37 -7.51
C GLY A 367 4.97 -6.76 -6.12
N LEU A 368 5.90 -5.95 -5.61
CA LEU A 368 6.31 -5.91 -4.20
C LEU A 368 6.01 -4.52 -3.63
N VAL A 369 5.66 -4.49 -2.34
CA VAL A 369 5.58 -3.24 -1.61
C VAL A 369 6.82 -3.11 -0.74
N LEU A 370 7.66 -2.14 -1.05
CA LEU A 370 8.96 -1.92 -0.41
C LEU A 370 8.81 -0.99 0.79
N SER A 371 9.64 -1.19 1.81
CA SER A 371 9.77 -0.22 2.88
C SER A 371 10.63 0.97 2.42
N ASN A 372 10.13 2.16 2.70
CA ASN A 372 10.69 3.45 2.32
C ASN A 372 11.20 4.27 3.54
N GLY A 373 11.51 3.62 4.65
CA GLY A 373 12.04 4.31 5.84
C GLY A 373 11.04 5.20 6.56
N MET A 374 9.74 5.07 6.32
CA MET A 374 8.72 5.74 7.12
C MET A 374 8.42 4.96 8.41
N TYR A 375 8.14 5.69 9.48
CA TYR A 375 7.83 5.11 10.78
C TYR A 375 6.68 5.83 11.44
N ASN A 376 5.84 5.10 12.18
CA ASN A 376 4.64 5.61 12.86
C ASN A 376 3.69 6.36 11.91
N ALA A 377 3.58 5.91 10.66
CA ALA A 377 2.65 6.43 9.67
C ALA A 377 1.23 6.61 10.28
N HIS A 378 0.41 7.47 9.69
CA HIS A 378 -0.94 7.80 10.15
C HIS A 378 -0.99 8.42 11.56
N SER A 379 0.10 9.05 12.01
CA SER A 379 0.13 9.73 13.31
C SER A 379 0.99 11.00 13.29
N THR A 380 0.74 11.90 14.24
CA THR A 380 1.59 13.08 14.42
C THR A 380 2.98 12.75 15.01
N ARG A 381 3.27 11.47 15.25
CA ARG A 381 4.58 10.94 15.66
C ARG A 381 5.33 10.31 14.50
N GLU A 382 4.81 10.46 13.31
CA GLU A 382 5.44 10.00 12.07
C GLU A 382 6.83 10.61 11.91
N TYR A 383 7.78 9.81 11.45
CA TYR A 383 9.14 10.24 11.15
C TYR A 383 9.76 9.38 10.05
N THR A 384 10.79 9.93 9.43
CA THR A 384 11.77 9.23 8.60
C THR A 384 13.18 9.64 9.00
N THR A 385 14.21 9.13 8.35
CA THR A 385 15.58 9.55 8.57
C THR A 385 16.26 9.95 7.27
N VAL A 386 17.29 10.81 7.37
CA VAL A 386 18.13 11.15 6.22
C VAL A 386 18.76 9.89 5.61
N ASP A 387 19.21 8.97 6.47
CA ASP A 387 19.83 7.70 6.06
C ASP A 387 18.84 6.77 5.32
N ASP A 388 17.59 6.68 5.80
CA ASP A 388 16.57 5.87 5.12
C ASP A 388 16.19 6.44 3.75
N LEU A 389 15.99 7.75 3.64
CA LEU A 389 15.73 8.41 2.34
C LEU A 389 16.86 8.19 1.34
N TYR A 390 18.12 8.26 1.82
CA TYR A 390 19.29 7.97 0.99
C TYR A 390 19.29 6.51 0.54
N LYS A 391 19.11 5.56 1.46
CA LYS A 391 19.09 4.11 1.18
C LYS A 391 17.92 3.69 0.29
N GLY A 392 16.75 4.31 0.45
CA GLY A 392 15.59 4.06 -0.41
C GLY A 392 15.90 4.44 -1.86
N ALA A 393 16.50 5.60 -2.08
CA ALA A 393 16.95 6.02 -3.40
C ALA A 393 18.07 5.13 -3.98
N GLU A 394 18.97 4.59 -3.13
CA GLU A 394 19.97 3.60 -3.57
C GLU A 394 19.31 2.27 -4.02
N LEU A 395 18.24 1.86 -3.34
CA LEU A 395 17.55 0.60 -3.65
C LEU A 395 16.84 0.69 -5.01
N ILE A 396 16.27 1.86 -5.36
CA ILE A 396 15.61 2.14 -6.63
C ILE A 396 16.63 2.26 -7.75
#